data_6d0fc4530a2774e30d12998f2e6eba3c
#
_entry.id   6d0fc4530a2774e30d12998f2e6eba3c
#
_cell.length_a   1.000
_cell.length_b   1.000
_cell.length_c   1.000
_cell.angle_alpha   90.00
_cell.angle_beta   90.00
_cell.angle_gamma   90.00
#
_symmetry.space_group_name_H-M   'P 1'
#
loop_
_entity.id
_entity.type
_entity.pdbx_description
1 polymer ?
#
loop_
_entity_poly.entity_id
_entity_poly.type
_entity_poly.pdbx_seq_one_letter_code
_entity_poly.pdbx_strand_id
1 'polypeptide(L)'
;LRTAPVDVYAPSGLYGMKKGLFSRSPSVSADNMDKAVFKTPSVSEWTEVFKGIYISPRMTGPDGYAETYLVVGNGPFAVISGRGCCGPEDILTEAESHFGGKPKAFIGSVFLEKKKKDLADVYSASFSAHGVQDLYLNHCTSRDGMTNLRVSLGLSGVKDFYVGMEYKL
;
A
#
# COMPACT_ATOMS: atom_id res chain seq x y z
N LEU A 1 -28.95 1.85 0.74
CA LEU A 1 -28.26 3.12 0.50
C LEU A 1 -27.84 3.67 1.85
N ARG A 2 -26.52 3.85 2.09
CA ARG A 2 -25.99 4.48 3.30
C ARG A 2 -26.43 5.96 3.30
N THR A 3 -27.12 6.37 4.32
CA THR A 3 -27.58 7.76 4.51
C THR A 3 -26.59 8.61 5.30
N ALA A 4 -25.64 7.99 5.99
CA ALA A 4 -24.60 8.69 6.77
C ALA A 4 -23.34 8.95 5.93
N PRO A 5 -22.69 10.12 6.08
CA PRO A 5 -21.42 10.41 5.47
C PRO A 5 -20.36 9.35 5.84
N VAL A 6 -19.43 9.10 4.92
CA VAL A 6 -18.31 8.16 5.09
C VAL A 6 -17.03 8.93 5.32
N ASP A 7 -16.26 8.53 6.33
CA ASP A 7 -14.92 9.06 6.54
C ASP A 7 -14.00 8.63 5.39
N VAL A 8 -13.38 9.61 4.74
CA VAL A 8 -12.41 9.39 3.66
C VAL A 8 -11.07 9.95 4.08
N TYR A 9 -10.12 9.08 4.32
CA TYR A 9 -8.76 9.46 4.65
C TYR A 9 -7.95 9.67 3.38
N ALA A 10 -7.49 10.89 3.15
CA ALA A 10 -6.74 11.23 1.95
C ALA A 10 -5.69 12.32 2.25
N PRO A 11 -4.54 12.30 1.56
CA PRO A 11 -3.53 13.35 1.70
C PRO A 11 -4.11 14.73 1.40
N SER A 12 -3.60 15.77 2.08
CA SER A 12 -4.00 17.15 1.82
C SER A 12 -3.78 17.49 0.34
N GLY A 13 -4.75 18.17 -0.26
CA GLY A 13 -4.70 18.60 -1.66
C GLY A 13 -5.30 17.62 -2.67
N LEU A 14 -5.61 16.37 -2.29
CA LEU A 14 -6.21 15.42 -3.22
C LEU A 14 -7.65 15.80 -3.62
N TYR A 15 -8.38 16.41 -2.72
CA TYR A 15 -9.78 16.85 -2.92
C TYR A 15 -9.93 18.32 -3.30
N GLY A 16 -8.86 18.99 -3.66
CA GLY A 16 -8.88 20.36 -4.15
C GLY A 16 -8.23 20.53 -5.52
N MET A 17 -7.84 19.44 -6.17
CA MET A 17 -7.17 19.52 -7.47
C MET A 17 -8.12 20.04 -8.54
N LYS A 18 -7.90 21.28 -8.98
CA LYS A 18 -8.54 21.83 -10.16
C LYS A 18 -8.18 20.95 -11.35
N LYS A 19 -9.19 20.54 -12.13
CA LYS A 19 -8.97 19.84 -13.38
C LYS A 19 -8.14 20.73 -14.30
N GLY A 20 -6.87 20.41 -14.51
CA GLY A 20 -6.12 20.96 -15.63
C GLY A 20 -6.71 20.40 -16.93
N LEU A 21 -6.63 21.16 -18.03
CA LEU A 21 -7.23 20.81 -19.32
C LEU A 21 -6.80 19.42 -19.84
N PHE A 22 -5.71 18.86 -19.32
CA PHE A 22 -5.11 17.57 -19.69
C PHE A 22 -4.90 16.60 -18.52
N SER A 23 -5.40 16.92 -17.32
CA SER A 23 -5.21 16.05 -16.16
C SER A 23 -6.35 15.03 -16.03
N ARG A 24 -6.00 13.74 -16.11
CA ARG A 24 -6.88 12.60 -15.81
C ARG A 24 -6.88 12.24 -14.34
N SER A 25 -6.73 13.21 -13.44
CA SER A 25 -6.78 12.91 -12.01
C SER A 25 -8.17 12.39 -11.63
N PRO A 26 -8.27 11.25 -10.94
CA PRO A 26 -9.53 10.79 -10.41
C PRO A 26 -10.04 11.83 -9.42
N SER A 27 -11.06 12.57 -9.80
CA SER A 27 -11.76 13.47 -8.88
C SER A 27 -12.95 12.71 -8.29
N VAL A 28 -13.15 12.83 -6.98
CA VAL A 28 -14.43 12.46 -6.40
C VAL A 28 -15.50 13.32 -7.09
N SER A 29 -16.54 12.69 -7.63
CA SER A 29 -17.60 13.45 -8.31
C SER A 29 -18.26 14.40 -7.32
N ALA A 30 -18.72 15.57 -7.81
CA ALA A 30 -19.42 16.56 -6.98
C ALA A 30 -20.58 15.93 -6.20
N ASP A 31 -21.30 14.99 -6.82
CA ASP A 31 -22.44 14.27 -6.23
C ASP A 31 -22.09 13.35 -5.04
N ASN A 32 -20.79 13.11 -4.82
CA ASN A 32 -20.30 12.28 -3.72
C ASN A 32 -19.50 13.07 -2.68
N MET A 33 -19.23 14.35 -2.93
CA MET A 33 -18.47 15.18 -2.00
C MET A 33 -19.21 15.43 -0.70
N ASP A 34 -20.51 15.60 -0.76
CA ASP A 34 -21.41 15.80 0.40
C ASP A 34 -21.67 14.50 1.18
N LYS A 35 -21.32 13.34 0.60
CA LYS A 35 -21.41 12.03 1.23
C LYS A 35 -20.12 11.59 1.91
N ALA A 36 -19.09 12.42 1.90
CA ALA A 36 -17.80 12.11 2.46
C ALA A 36 -17.34 13.18 3.46
N VAL A 37 -16.80 12.72 4.58
CA VAL A 37 -16.05 13.56 5.51
C VAL A 37 -14.57 13.32 5.25
N PHE A 38 -13.91 14.29 4.63
CA PHE A 38 -12.48 14.17 4.33
C PHE A 38 -11.65 14.42 5.57
N LYS A 39 -10.77 13.47 5.88
CA LYS A 39 -9.80 13.54 6.95
C LYS A 39 -8.40 13.42 6.36
N THR A 40 -7.51 14.28 6.77
CA THR A 40 -6.10 14.22 6.36
C THR A 40 -5.32 13.51 7.44
N PRO A 41 -4.72 12.32 7.15
CA PRO A 41 -3.81 11.66 8.08
C PRO A 41 -2.60 12.56 8.37
N SER A 42 -1.97 12.35 9.51
CA SER A 42 -0.69 12.99 9.79
C SER A 42 0.33 12.68 8.70
N VAL A 43 1.15 13.65 8.34
CA VAL A 43 2.23 13.45 7.36
C VAL A 43 3.47 12.83 7.99
N SER A 44 3.60 12.87 9.30
CA SER A 44 4.78 12.46 10.06
C SER A 44 4.50 11.41 11.12
N GLU A 45 3.25 11.06 11.36
CA GLU A 45 2.86 10.18 12.47
C GLU A 45 1.85 9.12 12.00
N TRP A 46 1.89 7.97 12.63
CA TRP A 46 0.89 6.94 12.46
C TRP A 46 -0.48 7.40 12.97
N THR A 47 -1.51 7.08 12.22
CA THR A 47 -2.89 7.44 12.56
C THR A 47 -3.74 6.17 12.70
N GLU A 48 -4.19 5.87 13.91
CA GLU A 48 -5.19 4.81 14.10
C GLU A 48 -6.56 5.32 13.63
N VAL A 49 -7.09 4.73 12.56
CA VAL A 49 -8.38 5.13 11.97
C VAL A 49 -9.53 4.27 12.43
N PHE A 50 -9.22 3.09 12.88
CA PHE A 50 -10.12 2.15 13.52
C PHE A 50 -9.30 1.21 14.39
N LYS A 51 -9.89 0.60 15.42
CA LYS A 51 -9.18 -0.31 16.30
C LYS A 51 -8.42 -1.38 15.52
N GLY A 52 -7.10 -1.33 15.59
CA GLY A 52 -6.19 -2.23 14.87
C GLY A 52 -6.04 -1.94 13.38
N ILE A 53 -6.46 -0.77 12.90
CA ILE A 53 -6.23 -0.33 11.52
C ILE A 53 -5.55 1.04 11.56
N TYR A 54 -4.38 1.10 10.97
CA TYR A 54 -3.49 2.26 11.02
C TYR A 54 -3.16 2.73 9.62
N ILE A 55 -3.03 4.05 9.46
CA ILE A 55 -2.44 4.69 8.27
C ILE A 55 -1.01 5.12 8.61
N SER A 56 -0.07 4.80 7.75
CA SER A 56 1.34 5.18 7.93
C SER A 56 1.55 6.69 7.79
N PRO A 57 2.67 7.22 8.31
CA PRO A 57 3.20 8.49 7.85
C PRO A 57 3.29 8.52 6.32
N ARG A 58 3.32 9.72 5.76
CA ARG A 58 3.51 9.90 4.32
C ARG A 58 4.94 9.55 3.95
N MET A 59 5.11 8.61 3.05
CA MET A 59 6.41 8.21 2.51
C MET A 59 6.53 8.68 1.06
N THR A 60 7.73 9.05 0.64
CA THR A 60 8.02 9.50 -0.72
C THR A 60 9.04 8.58 -1.36
N GLY A 61 8.66 7.98 -2.48
CA GLY A 61 9.54 7.11 -3.24
C GLY A 61 10.58 7.86 -4.07
N PRO A 62 11.55 7.13 -4.64
CA PRO A 62 12.63 7.71 -5.45
C PRO A 62 12.14 8.44 -6.71
N ASP A 63 10.96 8.11 -7.18
CA ASP A 63 10.30 8.73 -8.33
C ASP A 63 9.53 10.03 -7.97
N GLY A 64 9.59 10.45 -6.70
CA GLY A 64 8.91 11.63 -6.17
C GLY A 64 7.43 11.42 -5.88
N TYR A 65 6.88 10.23 -6.15
CA TYR A 65 5.53 9.92 -5.71
C TYR A 65 5.48 9.65 -4.22
N ALA A 66 4.45 10.18 -3.58
CA ALA A 66 4.21 9.96 -2.16
C ALA A 66 2.95 9.14 -1.96
N GLU A 67 3.01 8.24 -0.99
CA GLU A 67 1.88 7.41 -0.59
C GLU A 67 1.83 7.24 0.93
N THR A 68 0.69 6.79 1.40
CA THR A 68 0.50 6.17 2.71
C THR A 68 0.05 4.74 2.49
N TYR A 69 0.36 3.87 3.41
CA TYR A 69 -0.11 2.48 3.39
C TYR A 69 -0.87 2.17 4.68
N LEU A 70 -1.60 1.07 4.66
CA LEU A 70 -2.33 0.60 5.83
C LEU A 70 -1.56 -0.50 6.53
N VAL A 71 -1.72 -0.54 7.86
CA VAL A 71 -1.37 -1.71 8.66
C VAL A 71 -2.61 -2.18 9.39
N VAL A 72 -2.83 -3.49 9.36
CA VAL A 72 -3.97 -4.13 10.03
C VAL A 72 -3.43 -5.17 11.00
N GLY A 73 -3.84 -5.09 12.25
CA GLY A 73 -3.45 -6.00 13.34
C GLY A 73 -2.82 -5.26 14.53
N ASN A 74 -2.81 -5.91 15.69
CA ASN A 74 -2.23 -5.38 16.94
C ASN A 74 -1.23 -6.36 17.60
N GLY A 75 -0.86 -7.41 16.89
CA GLY A 75 0.11 -8.42 17.28
C GLY A 75 0.76 -8.89 15.99
N PRO A 76 0.36 -10.05 15.44
CA PRO A 76 0.61 -10.30 14.03
C PRO A 76 -0.09 -9.22 13.20
N PHE A 77 0.63 -8.62 12.25
CA PHE A 77 0.05 -7.57 11.42
C PHE A 77 0.31 -7.81 9.92
N ALA A 78 -0.53 -7.23 9.10
CA ALA A 78 -0.37 -7.19 7.66
C ALA A 78 -0.16 -5.75 7.18
N VAL A 79 0.73 -5.58 6.24
CA VAL A 79 0.94 -4.31 5.51
C VAL A 79 0.15 -4.34 4.22
N ILE A 80 -0.62 -3.29 3.94
CA ILE A 80 -1.41 -3.15 2.72
C ILE A 80 -0.94 -1.90 1.97
N SER A 81 -0.31 -2.09 0.82
CA SER A 81 0.24 -1.01 -0.01
C SER A 81 -0.54 -0.87 -1.31
N GLY A 82 -0.88 0.35 -1.68
CA GLY A 82 -1.61 0.63 -2.91
C GLY A 82 -0.72 0.57 -4.15
N ARG A 83 0.42 1.24 -4.12
CA ARG A 83 1.38 1.32 -5.23
C ARG A 83 2.76 0.76 -4.88
N GLY A 84 3.22 0.98 -3.65
CA GLY A 84 4.54 0.55 -3.19
C GLY A 84 5.68 1.35 -3.82
N CYS A 85 5.50 2.67 -3.99
CA CYS A 85 6.49 3.52 -4.64
C CYS A 85 7.79 3.68 -3.85
N CYS A 86 7.75 3.49 -2.53
CA CYS A 86 8.94 3.52 -1.66
C CYS A 86 9.74 2.20 -1.68
N GLY A 87 9.16 1.14 -2.26
CA GLY A 87 9.73 -0.20 -2.19
C GLY A 87 9.45 -0.90 -0.86
N PRO A 88 9.59 -2.25 -0.84
CA PRO A 88 9.26 -3.02 0.36
C PRO A 88 10.19 -2.75 1.55
N GLU A 89 11.46 -2.45 1.33
CA GLU A 89 12.42 -2.22 2.40
C GLU A 89 11.99 -1.07 3.31
N ASP A 90 11.75 0.09 2.73
CA ASP A 90 11.38 1.28 3.50
C ASP A 90 10.02 1.10 4.19
N ILE A 91 9.04 0.51 3.47
CA ILE A 91 7.70 0.28 3.99
C ILE A 91 7.71 -0.68 5.18
N LEU A 92 8.46 -1.78 5.06
CA LEU A 92 8.52 -2.80 6.11
C LEU A 92 9.33 -2.33 7.30
N THR A 93 10.46 -1.65 7.08
CA THR A 93 11.28 -1.04 8.15
C THR A 93 10.46 -0.05 8.98
N GLU A 94 9.71 0.83 8.33
CA GLU A 94 8.86 1.81 9.02
C GLU A 94 7.76 1.11 9.85
N ALA A 95 7.11 0.09 9.26
CA ALA A 95 6.09 -0.68 9.98
C ALA A 95 6.67 -1.43 11.18
N GLU A 96 7.79 -2.13 11.01
CA GLU A 96 8.45 -2.88 12.11
C GLU A 96 8.91 -1.96 13.22
N SER A 97 9.45 -0.77 12.89
CA SER A 97 9.87 0.22 13.86
C SER A 97 8.71 0.69 14.76
N HIS A 98 7.53 0.85 14.18
CA HIS A 98 6.36 1.32 14.92
C HIS A 98 5.67 0.21 15.72
N PHE A 99 5.47 -0.97 15.14
CA PHE A 99 4.71 -2.06 15.75
C PHE A 99 5.55 -3.04 16.58
N GLY A 100 6.88 -2.94 16.53
CA GLY A 100 7.80 -3.73 17.34
C GLY A 100 7.86 -5.21 16.96
N GLY A 101 7.48 -5.58 15.73
CA GLY A 101 7.46 -6.97 15.27
C GLY A 101 7.49 -7.09 13.76
N LYS A 102 7.60 -8.32 13.26
CA LYS A 102 7.63 -8.59 11.82
C LYS A 102 6.23 -8.73 11.22
N PRO A 103 5.99 -8.21 10.01
CA PRO A 103 4.71 -8.38 9.34
C PRO A 103 4.51 -9.84 8.92
N LYS A 104 3.33 -10.37 9.16
CA LYS A 104 2.94 -11.71 8.69
C LYS A 104 2.67 -11.69 7.19
N ALA A 105 2.07 -10.62 6.68
CA ALA A 105 1.70 -10.50 5.28
C ALA A 105 2.02 -9.11 4.72
N PHE A 106 2.31 -9.10 3.41
CA PHE A 106 2.30 -7.90 2.59
C PHE A 106 1.30 -8.08 1.45
N ILE A 107 0.34 -7.17 1.34
CA ILE A 107 -0.80 -7.28 0.43
C ILE A 107 -0.89 -6.02 -0.43
N GLY A 108 -1.07 -6.17 -1.73
CA GLY A 108 -1.30 -5.07 -2.64
C GLY A 108 -0.26 -4.97 -3.75
N SER A 109 0.56 -3.94 -3.76
CA SER A 109 1.51 -3.73 -4.86
C SER A 109 2.88 -3.26 -4.37
N VAL A 110 3.90 -3.62 -5.16
CA VAL A 110 5.19 -2.96 -5.17
C VAL A 110 5.43 -2.43 -6.58
N PHE A 111 5.94 -1.20 -6.69
CA PHE A 111 6.16 -0.57 -7.98
C PHE A 111 7.33 -1.26 -8.70
N LEU A 112 7.00 -2.28 -9.48
CA LEU A 112 7.95 -3.10 -10.21
C LEU A 112 7.53 -3.20 -11.68
N GLU A 113 8.18 -2.39 -12.52
CA GLU A 113 7.93 -2.36 -13.95
C GLU A 113 8.61 -3.53 -14.69
N LYS A 114 8.26 -3.68 -15.96
CA LYS A 114 8.90 -4.64 -16.88
C LYS A 114 10.43 -4.48 -16.90
N LYS A 115 11.13 -5.59 -17.01
CA LYS A 115 12.60 -5.68 -17.24
C LYS A 115 13.50 -5.21 -16.08
N LYS A 116 13.00 -5.02 -14.89
CA LYS A 116 13.81 -4.69 -13.71
C LYS A 116 14.07 -5.95 -12.86
N LYS A 117 14.79 -6.92 -13.42
CA LYS A 117 15.11 -8.16 -12.69
C LYS A 117 15.93 -7.88 -11.43
N ASP A 118 16.95 -7.03 -11.54
CA ASP A 118 17.82 -6.70 -10.41
C ASP A 118 17.01 -6.07 -9.26
N LEU A 119 16.02 -5.24 -9.59
CA LEU A 119 15.12 -4.66 -8.58
C LEU A 119 14.21 -5.73 -7.95
N ALA A 120 13.76 -6.71 -8.73
CA ALA A 120 13.00 -7.84 -8.19
C ALA A 120 13.82 -8.69 -7.22
N ASP A 121 15.10 -8.87 -7.49
CA ASP A 121 16.02 -9.59 -6.59
C ASP A 121 16.21 -8.80 -5.28
N VAL A 122 16.38 -7.48 -5.36
CA VAL A 122 16.43 -6.60 -4.17
C VAL A 122 15.15 -6.69 -3.36
N TYR A 123 13.98 -6.60 -4.00
CA TYR A 123 12.69 -6.71 -3.32
C TYR A 123 12.46 -8.09 -2.70
N SER A 124 12.89 -9.14 -3.38
CA SER A 124 12.83 -10.51 -2.84
C SER A 124 13.69 -10.67 -1.60
N ALA A 125 14.90 -10.10 -1.63
CA ALA A 125 15.79 -10.10 -0.46
C ALA A 125 15.18 -9.32 0.71
N SER A 126 14.56 -8.17 0.44
CA SER A 126 13.85 -7.39 1.45
C SER A 126 12.71 -8.17 2.09
N PHE A 127 11.78 -8.72 1.31
CA PHE A 127 10.70 -9.56 1.85
C PHE A 127 11.20 -10.72 2.71
N SER A 128 12.29 -11.36 2.29
CA SER A 128 12.90 -12.45 3.04
C SER A 128 13.52 -11.99 4.35
N ALA A 129 14.25 -10.87 4.35
CA ALA A 129 14.90 -10.30 5.53
C ALA A 129 13.89 -9.88 6.61
N HIS A 130 12.78 -9.30 6.16
CA HIS A 130 11.66 -8.92 7.02
C HIS A 130 10.78 -10.12 7.43
N GLY A 131 11.00 -11.30 6.88
CA GLY A 131 10.30 -12.51 7.26
C GLY A 131 8.82 -12.53 6.85
N VAL A 132 8.45 -11.82 5.79
CA VAL A 132 7.09 -11.82 5.25
C VAL A 132 6.72 -13.24 4.80
N GLN A 133 5.70 -13.83 5.43
CA GLN A 133 5.27 -15.21 5.16
C GLN A 133 4.29 -15.28 3.99
N ASP A 134 3.40 -14.31 3.90
CA ASP A 134 2.36 -14.26 2.89
C ASP A 134 2.49 -12.99 2.04
N LEU A 135 2.81 -13.17 0.77
CA LEU A 135 2.98 -12.09 -0.18
C LEU A 135 1.90 -12.17 -1.27
N TYR A 136 0.96 -11.23 -1.25
CA TYR A 136 -0.13 -11.12 -2.21
C TYR A 136 0.02 -9.85 -3.03
N LEU A 137 0.36 -9.97 -4.29
CA LEU A 137 0.65 -8.81 -5.14
C LEU A 137 -0.25 -8.75 -6.36
N ASN A 138 -0.51 -7.52 -6.81
CA ASN A 138 -1.21 -7.22 -8.05
C ASN A 138 -0.94 -5.79 -8.53
N HIS A 139 -1.74 -5.31 -9.46
CA HIS A 139 -1.88 -3.95 -9.96
C HIS A 139 -0.54 -3.33 -10.42
N CYS A 140 0.11 -2.50 -9.60
CA CYS A 140 1.37 -1.82 -9.96
C CYS A 140 2.59 -2.75 -9.95
N THR A 141 2.44 -3.99 -9.51
CA THR A 141 3.43 -5.06 -9.77
C THR A 141 3.12 -5.65 -11.12
N SER A 142 3.92 -5.32 -12.12
CA SER A 142 3.71 -5.82 -13.48
C SER A 142 3.74 -7.36 -13.56
N ARG A 143 3.18 -7.93 -14.64
CA ARG A 143 3.24 -9.39 -14.85
C ARG A 143 4.66 -9.92 -14.87
N ASP A 144 5.59 -9.18 -15.50
CA ASP A 144 7.01 -9.54 -15.53
C ASP A 144 7.63 -9.41 -14.13
N GLY A 145 7.25 -8.36 -13.37
CA GLY A 145 7.64 -8.20 -11.97
C GLY A 145 7.20 -9.35 -11.09
N MET A 146 5.94 -9.79 -11.22
CA MET A 146 5.42 -10.97 -10.53
C MET A 146 6.21 -12.23 -10.87
N THR A 147 6.53 -12.41 -12.16
CA THR A 147 7.32 -13.57 -12.62
C THR A 147 8.73 -13.53 -12.02
N ASN A 148 9.39 -12.39 -12.04
CA ASN A 148 10.74 -12.25 -11.48
C ASN A 148 10.76 -12.48 -9.96
N LEU A 149 9.79 -11.95 -9.23
CA LEU A 149 9.67 -12.20 -7.79
C LEU A 149 9.45 -13.70 -7.50
N ARG A 150 8.62 -14.39 -8.31
CA ARG A 150 8.40 -15.86 -8.17
C ARG A 150 9.64 -16.68 -8.48
N VAL A 151 10.49 -16.21 -9.38
CA VAL A 151 11.79 -16.87 -9.65
C VAL A 151 12.68 -16.82 -8.42
N SER A 152 12.72 -15.69 -7.73
CA SER A 152 13.60 -15.47 -6.57
C SER A 152 13.02 -16.03 -5.26
N LEU A 153 11.69 -15.95 -5.05
CA LEU A 153 11.01 -16.38 -3.82
C LEU A 153 10.37 -17.77 -3.92
N GLY A 154 10.41 -18.41 -5.10
CA GLY A 154 9.66 -19.62 -5.40
C GLY A 154 8.25 -19.35 -5.91
N LEU A 155 7.68 -20.31 -6.67
CA LEU A 155 6.37 -20.16 -7.31
C LEU A 155 5.22 -19.94 -6.32
N SER A 156 5.31 -20.53 -5.15
CA SER A 156 4.32 -20.37 -4.07
C SER A 156 4.58 -19.15 -3.19
N GLY A 157 5.75 -18.50 -3.29
CA GLY A 157 6.15 -17.37 -2.46
C GLY A 157 5.39 -16.10 -2.75
N VAL A 158 4.83 -15.96 -3.96
CA VAL A 158 4.07 -14.79 -4.38
C VAL A 158 2.73 -15.22 -4.94
N LYS A 159 1.66 -14.79 -4.31
CA LYS A 159 0.27 -15.10 -4.68
C LYS A 159 -0.37 -13.90 -5.40
N ASP A 160 -1.30 -14.19 -6.29
CA ASP A 160 -2.12 -13.14 -6.90
C ASP A 160 -3.17 -12.66 -5.89
N PHE A 161 -3.43 -11.36 -5.89
CA PHE A 161 -4.47 -10.74 -5.09
C PHE A 161 -5.59 -10.23 -6.00
N TYR A 162 -6.83 -10.59 -5.70
CA TYR A 162 -8.00 -10.23 -6.50
C TYR A 162 -9.23 -9.89 -5.64
N VAL A 163 -10.19 -9.22 -6.22
CA VAL A 163 -11.42 -8.82 -5.54
C VAL A 163 -12.17 -10.03 -5.01
N GLY A 164 -12.61 -9.96 -3.77
CA GLY A 164 -13.30 -11.05 -3.07
C GLY A 164 -12.39 -12.00 -2.30
N MET A 165 -11.07 -11.81 -2.36
CA MET A 165 -10.16 -12.55 -1.46
C MET A 165 -10.35 -12.14 -0.01
N GLU A 166 -10.29 -13.13 0.86
CA GLU A 166 -10.22 -12.94 2.31
C GLU A 166 -8.85 -13.38 2.81
N TYR A 167 -8.26 -12.58 3.68
CA TYR A 167 -7.04 -12.91 4.40
C TYR A 167 -7.31 -12.89 5.91
N LYS A 168 -6.88 -13.92 6.61
CA LYS A 168 -7.02 -14.02 8.08
C LYS A 168 -5.63 -13.89 8.72
N LEU A 169 -5.49 -12.87 9.55
CA LEU A 169 -4.32 -12.64 10.40
C LEU A 169 -4.20 -13.66 11.52
#